data_8de5cd29bab8f819de0debec006861cf
#
_entry.id   8de5cd29bab8f819de0debec006861cf
#
_cell.length_a   1.000
_cell.length_b   1.000
_cell.length_c   1.000
_cell.angle_alpha   90.00
_cell.angle_beta   90.00
_cell.angle_gamma   90.00
#
_symmetry.space_group_name_H-M   'P 1'
#
loop_
_entity.id
_entity.type
_entity.pdbx_description
1 polymer ?
#
loop_
_entity_poly.entity_id
_entity_poly.type
_entity_poly.pdbx_seq_one_letter_code
_entity_poly.pdbx_strand_id
1 'polypeptide(L)'
;MIIYLHGFNSTGDSAKGKALKSALKNDIHCYTPTYHYEPDLAVASLTKYIKNSVSQHPNNEPRMIIGSSLGGFYAQYLARQFSGFKAVLINPALGPIASLQNHLGENENFYSGEKYILQQKHLEQLQHYDIKHPCRNHKETLLLLDKDDEVIDYHFALEKYKKCAKIILFDGGDHQFQHLNESIPEIIYFYNS
;
A
#
# COMPACT_ATOMS: atom_id res chain seq x y z
N MET A 1 4.27 -15.23 -2.34
CA MET A 1 4.98 -14.19 -1.57
C MET A 1 4.15 -12.90 -1.46
N ILE A 2 4.33 -12.16 -0.36
CA ILE A 2 3.65 -10.89 -0.10
C ILE A 2 4.71 -9.80 0.11
N ILE A 3 4.46 -8.58 -0.41
CA ILE A 3 5.27 -7.40 -0.16
C ILE A 3 4.37 -6.33 0.46
N TYR A 4 4.69 -5.87 1.66
CA TYR A 4 3.97 -4.80 2.34
C TYR A 4 4.66 -3.45 2.14
N LEU A 5 3.89 -2.45 1.75
CA LEU A 5 4.32 -1.06 1.54
C LEU A 5 3.71 -0.16 2.62
N HIS A 6 4.58 0.50 3.38
CA HIS A 6 4.18 1.37 4.49
C HIS A 6 3.64 2.74 4.01
N GLY A 7 3.04 3.52 4.90
CA GLY A 7 2.55 4.86 4.63
C GLY A 7 3.63 5.95 4.69
N PHE A 8 3.18 7.19 4.56
CA PHE A 8 4.01 8.39 4.69
C PHE A 8 4.64 8.46 6.10
N ASN A 9 5.87 8.95 6.22
CA ASN A 9 6.63 9.07 7.46
C ASN A 9 6.73 7.78 8.28
N SER A 10 6.78 6.62 7.62
CA SER A 10 6.80 5.30 8.23
C SER A 10 7.95 4.44 7.68
N THR A 11 8.02 3.18 8.10
CA THR A 11 9.03 2.20 7.65
C THR A 11 8.40 0.81 7.50
N GLY A 12 9.14 -0.11 6.89
CA GLY A 12 8.76 -1.53 6.82
C GLY A 12 8.60 -2.19 8.19
N ASP A 13 9.26 -1.69 9.22
CA ASP A 13 9.18 -2.18 10.60
C ASP A 13 8.06 -1.49 11.43
N SER A 14 7.12 -0.81 10.75
CA SER A 14 5.91 -0.27 11.37
C SER A 14 5.08 -1.34 12.07
N ALA A 15 4.17 -0.92 12.95
CA ALA A 15 3.29 -1.84 13.68
C ALA A 15 2.53 -2.78 12.71
N LYS A 16 1.98 -2.26 11.60
CA LYS A 16 1.32 -3.06 10.56
C LYS A 16 2.29 -4.03 9.87
N GLY A 17 3.49 -3.58 9.51
CA GLY A 17 4.49 -4.45 8.89
C GLY A 17 4.86 -5.63 9.78
N LYS A 18 5.10 -5.38 11.08
CA LYS A 18 5.39 -6.42 12.08
C LYS A 18 4.20 -7.36 12.29
N ALA A 19 2.98 -6.83 12.38
CA ALA A 19 1.77 -7.63 12.55
C ALA A 19 1.54 -8.56 11.35
N LEU A 20 1.66 -8.07 10.12
CA LEU A 20 1.55 -8.88 8.90
C LEU A 20 2.64 -9.96 8.84
N LYS A 21 3.91 -9.62 9.08
CA LYS A 21 4.99 -10.62 9.15
C LYS A 21 4.70 -11.70 10.17
N SER A 22 4.23 -11.33 11.37
CA SER A 22 3.93 -12.28 12.43
C SER A 22 2.77 -13.19 12.08
N ALA A 23 1.69 -12.64 11.50
CA ALA A 23 0.51 -13.40 11.13
C ALA A 23 0.76 -14.39 9.97
N LEU A 24 1.67 -14.05 9.06
CA LEU A 24 1.92 -14.82 7.82
C LEU A 24 3.14 -15.73 7.91
N LYS A 25 3.96 -15.64 8.97
CA LYS A 25 5.31 -16.22 9.08
C LYS A 25 5.44 -17.74 8.82
N ASN A 26 4.37 -18.51 9.03
CA ASN A 26 4.43 -19.95 8.91
C ASN A 26 4.19 -20.46 7.48
N ASP A 27 3.43 -19.70 6.68
CA ASP A 27 2.88 -20.18 5.42
C ASP A 27 3.27 -19.31 4.21
N ILE A 28 3.56 -18.03 4.45
CA ILE A 28 3.75 -17.07 3.36
C ILE A 28 4.95 -16.15 3.65
N HIS A 29 5.88 -16.06 2.70
CA HIS A 29 6.97 -15.08 2.80
C HIS A 29 6.42 -13.66 2.69
N CYS A 30 6.54 -12.89 3.78
CA CYS A 30 6.12 -11.50 3.86
C CYS A 30 7.32 -10.55 3.99
N TYR A 31 7.53 -9.74 2.97
CA TYR A 31 8.59 -8.74 2.88
C TYR A 31 8.05 -7.36 3.22
N THR A 32 8.80 -6.58 3.98
CA THR A 32 8.40 -5.22 4.40
C THR A 32 9.55 -4.24 4.12
N PRO A 33 9.83 -3.91 2.86
CA PRO A 33 10.90 -2.97 2.55
C PRO A 33 10.60 -1.57 3.10
N THR A 34 11.64 -0.89 3.58
CA THR A 34 11.62 0.57 3.78
C THR A 34 12.11 1.22 2.49
N TYR A 35 11.49 2.30 2.07
CA TYR A 35 11.80 3.00 0.83
C TYR A 35 11.82 4.52 1.04
N HIS A 36 12.43 5.23 0.09
CA HIS A 36 12.66 6.66 0.17
C HIS A 36 11.37 7.48 0.17
N TYR A 37 11.41 8.67 0.77
CA TYR A 37 10.26 9.60 0.78
C TYR A 37 10.00 10.24 -0.60
N GLU A 38 11.03 10.41 -1.45
CA GLU A 38 10.87 10.90 -2.81
C GLU A 38 10.18 9.85 -3.69
N PRO A 39 9.04 10.19 -4.36
CA PRO A 39 8.26 9.20 -5.10
C PRO A 39 9.02 8.47 -6.21
N ASP A 40 9.83 9.16 -7.01
CA ASP A 40 10.57 8.52 -8.09
C ASP A 40 11.62 7.54 -7.56
N LEU A 41 12.33 7.91 -6.47
CA LEU A 41 13.28 7.02 -5.82
C LEU A 41 12.57 5.84 -5.13
N ALA A 42 11.42 6.08 -4.50
CA ALA A 42 10.58 5.04 -3.90
C ALA A 42 10.19 4.00 -4.96
N VAL A 43 9.57 4.43 -6.06
CA VAL A 43 9.10 3.52 -7.12
C VAL A 43 10.27 2.80 -7.80
N ALA A 44 11.39 3.47 -8.06
CA ALA A 44 12.57 2.85 -8.63
C ALA A 44 13.14 1.74 -7.73
N SER A 45 13.31 2.03 -6.42
CA SER A 45 13.81 1.07 -5.45
C SER A 45 12.85 -0.10 -5.24
N LEU A 46 11.55 0.17 -5.12
CA LEU A 46 10.52 -0.87 -4.98
C LEU A 46 10.44 -1.75 -6.23
N THR A 47 10.53 -1.17 -7.43
CA THR A 47 10.56 -1.93 -8.68
C THR A 47 11.74 -2.90 -8.72
N LYS A 48 12.94 -2.44 -8.34
CA LYS A 48 14.13 -3.28 -8.23
C LYS A 48 13.95 -4.38 -7.18
N TYR A 49 13.39 -4.01 -6.02
CA TYR A 49 13.12 -4.95 -4.93
C TYR A 49 12.15 -6.06 -5.35
N ILE A 50 11.03 -5.70 -6.01
CA ILE A 50 10.05 -6.67 -6.51
C ILE A 50 10.69 -7.62 -7.51
N LYS A 51 11.45 -7.12 -8.49
CA LYS A 51 12.16 -7.95 -9.48
C LYS A 51 13.07 -8.97 -8.81
N ASN A 52 13.86 -8.54 -7.83
CA ASN A 52 14.76 -9.42 -7.10
C ASN A 52 14.00 -10.46 -6.28
N SER A 53 12.92 -10.06 -5.60
CA SER A 53 12.09 -11.00 -4.84
C SER A 53 11.42 -12.04 -5.75
N VAL A 54 10.88 -11.61 -6.89
CA VAL A 54 10.29 -12.55 -7.89
C VAL A 54 11.29 -13.59 -8.37
N SER A 55 12.56 -13.21 -8.59
CA SER A 55 13.59 -14.15 -9.05
C SER A 55 13.97 -15.22 -8.01
N GLN A 56 13.63 -15.00 -6.74
CA GLN A 56 13.91 -15.92 -5.64
C GLN A 56 12.74 -16.86 -5.31
N HIS A 57 11.58 -16.68 -5.97
CA HIS A 57 10.36 -17.43 -5.71
C HIS A 57 9.88 -18.21 -6.94
N PRO A 58 9.26 -19.38 -6.77
CA PRO A 58 8.71 -20.17 -7.87
C PRO A 58 7.69 -19.38 -8.70
N ASN A 59 7.67 -19.63 -10.00
CA ASN A 59 6.77 -18.91 -10.91
C ASN A 59 5.27 -19.16 -10.66
N ASN A 60 4.94 -20.28 -10.02
CA ASN A 60 3.56 -20.70 -9.69
C ASN A 60 3.12 -20.25 -8.28
N GLU A 61 3.97 -19.59 -7.52
CA GLU A 61 3.58 -19.06 -6.21
C GLU A 61 2.73 -17.79 -6.38
N PRO A 62 1.58 -17.68 -5.66
CA PRO A 62 0.79 -16.45 -5.66
C PRO A 62 1.63 -15.24 -5.23
N ARG A 63 1.33 -14.07 -5.82
CA ARG A 63 2.07 -12.83 -5.58
C ARG A 63 1.11 -11.70 -5.21
N MET A 64 1.41 -10.98 -4.16
CA MET A 64 0.55 -9.91 -3.67
C MET A 64 1.35 -8.72 -3.13
N ILE A 65 0.87 -7.51 -3.39
CA ILE A 65 1.36 -6.28 -2.77
C ILE A 65 0.26 -5.76 -1.85
N ILE A 66 0.58 -5.58 -0.58
CA ILE A 66 -0.28 -4.93 0.40
C ILE A 66 0.25 -3.53 0.63
N GLY A 67 -0.58 -2.51 0.57
CA GLY A 67 -0.17 -1.14 0.84
C GLY A 67 -1.14 -0.41 1.76
N SER A 68 -0.62 0.32 2.75
CA SER A 68 -1.40 1.14 3.66
C SER A 68 -1.17 2.61 3.40
N SER A 69 -2.23 3.43 3.37
CA SER A 69 -2.16 4.88 3.14
C SER A 69 -1.41 5.20 1.84
N LEU A 70 -0.32 5.98 1.87
CA LEU A 70 0.54 6.25 0.70
C LEU A 70 1.12 4.95 0.10
N GLY A 71 1.40 3.93 0.94
CA GLY A 71 1.79 2.61 0.46
C GLY A 71 0.72 1.94 -0.40
N GLY A 72 -0.56 2.20 -0.13
CA GLY A 72 -1.69 1.76 -0.95
C GLY A 72 -1.68 2.41 -2.34
N PHE A 73 -1.31 3.69 -2.42
CA PHE A 73 -1.11 4.39 -3.68
C PHE A 73 -0.03 3.71 -4.53
N TYR A 74 1.13 3.39 -3.94
CA TYR A 74 2.18 2.67 -4.66
C TYR A 74 1.81 1.22 -4.98
N ALA A 75 1.10 0.54 -4.08
CA ALA A 75 0.68 -0.85 -4.29
C ALA A 75 -0.23 -1.00 -5.50
N GLN A 76 -1.22 -0.10 -5.69
CA GLN A 76 -2.08 -0.12 -6.87
C GLN A 76 -1.31 0.07 -8.18
N TYR A 77 -0.28 0.91 -8.18
CA TYR A 77 0.56 1.15 -9.34
C TYR A 77 1.45 -0.07 -9.64
N LEU A 78 2.23 -0.49 -8.63
CA LEU A 78 3.21 -1.56 -8.80
C LEU A 78 2.57 -2.91 -9.13
N ALA A 79 1.43 -3.25 -8.54
CA ALA A 79 0.72 -4.49 -8.89
C ALA A 79 0.33 -4.56 -10.38
N ARG A 80 0.13 -3.41 -11.03
CA ARG A 80 -0.16 -3.33 -12.47
C ARG A 80 1.08 -3.40 -13.36
N GLN A 81 2.24 -3.04 -12.84
CA GLN A 81 3.50 -3.13 -13.59
C GLN A 81 4.03 -4.57 -13.66
N PHE A 82 3.59 -5.43 -12.76
CA PHE A 82 4.03 -6.81 -12.68
C PHE A 82 2.85 -7.78 -12.87
N SER A 83 2.89 -8.58 -13.93
CA SER A 83 1.85 -9.58 -14.21
C SER A 83 1.73 -10.59 -13.06
N GLY A 84 0.51 -10.98 -12.73
CA GLY A 84 0.21 -11.99 -11.70
C GLY A 84 0.30 -11.48 -10.25
N PHE A 85 0.40 -10.16 -10.04
CA PHE A 85 0.30 -9.59 -8.71
C PHE A 85 -1.12 -9.16 -8.37
N LYS A 86 -1.62 -9.58 -7.22
CA LYS A 86 -2.81 -9.04 -6.55
C LYS A 86 -2.46 -7.82 -5.72
N ALA A 87 -3.43 -6.94 -5.46
CA ALA A 87 -3.26 -5.77 -4.60
C ALA A 87 -4.23 -5.81 -3.41
N VAL A 88 -3.74 -5.55 -2.20
CA VAL A 88 -4.55 -5.25 -1.02
C VAL A 88 -4.27 -3.82 -0.61
N LEU A 89 -5.32 -3.00 -0.55
CA LEU A 89 -5.23 -1.58 -0.26
C LEU A 89 -5.93 -1.29 1.06
N ILE A 90 -5.17 -0.85 2.05
CA ILE A 90 -5.63 -0.58 3.42
C ILE A 90 -5.69 0.93 3.63
N ASN A 91 -6.88 1.51 3.83
CA ASN A 91 -7.08 2.96 3.96
C ASN A 91 -6.21 3.75 2.96
N PRO A 92 -6.30 3.46 1.63
CA PRO A 92 -5.31 3.93 0.68
C PRO A 92 -5.47 5.41 0.35
N ALA A 93 -4.37 6.16 0.34
CA ALA A 93 -4.31 7.54 -0.11
C ALA A 93 -4.30 7.62 -1.66
N LEU A 94 -5.43 7.39 -2.32
CA LEU A 94 -5.52 7.31 -3.79
C LEU A 94 -5.50 8.67 -4.50
N GLY A 95 -5.51 9.76 -3.76
CA GLY A 95 -5.29 11.13 -4.21
C GLY A 95 -4.24 11.82 -3.34
N PRO A 96 -2.99 11.28 -3.24
CA PRO A 96 -2.04 11.66 -2.20
C PRO A 96 -1.56 13.11 -2.29
N ILE A 97 -1.68 13.75 -3.45
CA ILE A 97 -1.25 15.15 -3.62
C ILE A 97 -2.01 16.07 -2.68
N ALA A 98 -3.34 15.93 -2.60
CA ALA A 98 -4.16 16.78 -1.76
C ALA A 98 -3.85 16.60 -0.26
N SER A 99 -3.69 15.35 0.20
CA SER A 99 -3.37 15.06 1.60
C SER A 99 -1.94 15.47 1.97
N LEU A 100 -0.97 15.38 1.04
CA LEU A 100 0.42 15.74 1.29
C LEU A 100 0.72 17.23 1.11
N GLN A 101 -0.17 18.01 0.50
CA GLN A 101 0.02 19.45 0.29
C GLN A 101 0.30 20.19 1.60
N ASN A 102 -0.35 19.80 2.69
CA ASN A 102 -0.17 20.39 4.01
C ASN A 102 1.11 19.92 4.73
N HIS A 103 1.85 18.99 4.14
CA HIS A 103 3.11 18.46 4.67
C HIS A 103 4.35 19.01 3.94
N LEU A 104 4.18 19.99 3.03
CA LEU A 104 5.33 20.63 2.40
C LEU A 104 6.24 21.32 3.44
N GLY A 105 7.53 21.19 3.26
CA GLY A 105 8.55 21.70 4.19
C GLY A 105 9.25 20.60 4.97
N GLU A 106 9.65 20.92 6.19
CA GLU A 106 10.38 20.00 7.06
C GLU A 106 9.49 18.87 7.56
N ASN A 107 9.99 17.66 7.45
CA ASN A 107 9.34 16.44 7.92
C ASN A 107 10.34 15.56 8.67
N GLU A 108 9.82 14.66 9.50
CA GLU A 108 10.59 13.66 10.20
C GLU A 108 9.87 12.30 10.08
N ASN A 109 10.61 11.26 9.75
CA ASN A 109 10.08 9.91 9.76
C ASN A 109 9.90 9.43 11.20
N PHE A 110 8.69 9.08 11.60
CA PHE A 110 8.33 8.74 12.98
C PHE A 110 9.05 7.50 13.54
N TYR A 111 9.58 6.64 12.67
CA TYR A 111 10.24 5.39 13.07
C TYR A 111 11.76 5.46 12.99
N SER A 112 12.31 6.11 11.94
CA SER A 112 13.75 6.21 11.76
C SER A 112 14.36 7.48 12.34
N GLY A 113 13.55 8.52 12.59
CA GLY A 113 14.03 9.85 12.98
C GLY A 113 14.70 10.60 11.82
N GLU A 114 14.65 10.08 10.60
CA GLU A 114 15.22 10.75 9.42
C GLU A 114 14.49 12.06 9.15
N LYS A 115 15.23 13.16 9.07
CA LYS A 115 14.71 14.48 8.73
C LYS A 115 14.93 14.77 7.26
N TYR A 116 13.90 15.32 6.59
CA TYR A 116 13.95 15.65 5.18
C TYR A 116 13.01 16.82 4.85
N ILE A 117 13.13 17.36 3.65
CA ILE A 117 12.27 18.43 3.16
C ILE A 117 11.37 17.90 2.05
N LEU A 118 10.06 17.85 2.29
CA LEU A 118 9.08 17.56 1.26
C LEU A 118 8.89 18.81 0.39
N GLN A 119 9.13 18.69 -0.90
CA GLN A 119 9.08 19.80 -1.86
C GLN A 119 7.93 19.62 -2.85
N GLN A 120 7.50 20.69 -3.48
CA GLN A 120 6.46 20.68 -4.50
C GLN A 120 6.75 19.69 -5.64
N LYS A 121 8.01 19.58 -6.09
CA LYS A 121 8.42 18.61 -7.11
C LYS A 121 8.09 17.16 -6.73
N HIS A 122 8.13 16.81 -5.43
CA HIS A 122 7.80 15.46 -4.97
C HIS A 122 6.30 15.16 -5.11
N LEU A 123 5.44 16.18 -4.92
CA LEU A 123 4.01 16.02 -5.19
C LEU A 123 3.72 15.88 -6.68
N GLU A 124 4.47 16.61 -7.52
CA GLU A 124 4.37 16.50 -8.98
C GLU A 124 4.78 15.11 -9.48
N GLN A 125 5.84 14.51 -8.91
CA GLN A 125 6.24 13.14 -9.22
C GLN A 125 5.13 12.11 -8.96
N LEU A 126 4.31 12.30 -7.93
CA LEU A 126 3.18 11.40 -7.64
C LEU A 126 2.19 11.30 -8.81
N GLN A 127 2.05 12.34 -9.63
CA GLN A 127 1.16 12.32 -10.80
C GLN A 127 1.53 11.22 -11.80
N HIS A 128 2.82 10.86 -11.90
CA HIS A 128 3.31 9.82 -12.81
C HIS A 128 2.79 8.43 -12.43
N TYR A 129 2.41 8.23 -11.17
CA TYR A 129 2.00 6.95 -10.60
C TYR A 129 0.49 6.85 -10.32
N ASP A 130 -0.28 7.91 -10.62
CA ASP A 130 -1.73 7.89 -10.44
C ASP A 130 -2.42 6.95 -11.43
N ILE A 131 -3.30 6.11 -10.90
CA ILE A 131 -4.14 5.20 -11.68
C ILE A 131 -5.53 5.81 -11.85
N LYS A 132 -5.75 6.49 -12.96
CA LYS A 132 -7.03 7.16 -13.26
C LYS A 132 -8.20 6.17 -13.45
N HIS A 133 -7.92 5.00 -14.02
CA HIS A 133 -8.93 3.97 -14.32
C HIS A 133 -8.57 2.63 -13.69
N PRO A 134 -8.76 2.45 -12.38
CA PRO A 134 -8.29 1.27 -11.67
C PRO A 134 -8.98 -0.02 -12.09
N CYS A 135 -10.20 0.06 -12.62
CA CYS A 135 -10.96 -1.10 -13.08
C CYS A 135 -10.63 -1.56 -14.51
N ARG A 136 -9.77 -0.83 -15.21
CA ARG A 136 -9.36 -1.23 -16.56
C ARG A 136 -8.25 -2.28 -16.47
N ASN A 137 -8.52 -3.46 -17.01
CA ASN A 137 -7.57 -4.59 -17.10
C ASN A 137 -7.02 -5.11 -15.75
N HIS A 138 -7.71 -4.81 -14.64
CA HIS A 138 -7.27 -5.31 -13.33
C HIS A 138 -8.47 -5.53 -12.42
N LYS A 139 -8.70 -6.77 -12.02
CA LYS A 139 -9.80 -7.17 -11.14
C LYS A 139 -9.32 -7.75 -9.80
N GLU A 140 -8.02 -7.91 -9.64
CA GLU A 140 -7.44 -8.60 -8.48
C GLU A 140 -7.05 -7.59 -7.41
N THR A 141 -8.04 -6.87 -6.89
CA THR A 141 -7.86 -5.88 -5.84
C THR A 141 -8.83 -6.13 -4.68
N LEU A 142 -8.31 -6.11 -3.46
CA LEU A 142 -9.06 -6.11 -2.21
C LEU A 142 -8.86 -4.74 -1.54
N LEU A 143 -9.96 -4.05 -1.22
CA LEU A 143 -9.97 -2.85 -0.40
C LEU A 143 -10.41 -3.19 1.03
N LEU A 144 -9.67 -2.69 2.00
CA LEU A 144 -9.97 -2.76 3.42
C LEU A 144 -10.03 -1.32 3.94
N LEU A 145 -11.21 -0.90 4.41
CA LEU A 145 -11.47 0.51 4.72
C LEU A 145 -12.14 0.64 6.09
N ASP A 146 -11.57 1.46 6.95
CA ASP A 146 -12.20 1.93 8.19
C ASP A 146 -13.04 3.18 7.87
N LYS A 147 -14.31 3.19 8.29
CA LYS A 147 -15.23 4.30 7.96
C LYS A 147 -14.90 5.61 8.69
N ASP A 148 -14.29 5.50 9.88
CA ASP A 148 -13.93 6.66 10.70
C ASP A 148 -12.46 7.10 10.49
N ASP A 149 -11.86 6.77 9.31
CA ASP A 149 -10.56 7.29 8.90
C ASP A 149 -10.62 8.82 8.82
N GLU A 150 -9.98 9.50 9.76
CA GLU A 150 -10.00 10.96 9.92
C GLU A 150 -9.05 11.70 8.96
N VAL A 151 -8.19 10.96 8.26
CA VAL A 151 -7.19 11.51 7.32
C VAL A 151 -7.63 11.34 5.88
N ILE A 152 -8.17 10.17 5.53
CA ILE A 152 -8.55 9.81 4.16
C ILE A 152 -10.02 9.44 4.11
N ASP A 153 -10.81 10.24 3.40
CA ASP A 153 -12.22 9.90 3.14
C ASP A 153 -12.30 8.59 2.35
N TYR A 154 -12.79 7.53 2.99
CA TYR A 154 -12.93 6.21 2.40
C TYR A 154 -13.85 6.19 1.17
N HIS A 155 -14.79 7.14 1.06
CA HIS A 155 -15.68 7.24 -0.09
C HIS A 155 -14.93 7.43 -1.39
N PHE A 156 -13.79 8.11 -1.37
CA PHE A 156 -12.97 8.28 -2.56
C PHE A 156 -12.44 6.93 -3.10
N ALA A 157 -11.91 6.08 -2.22
CA ALA A 157 -11.46 4.75 -2.59
C ALA A 157 -12.62 3.84 -3.01
N LEU A 158 -13.74 3.90 -2.27
CA LEU A 158 -14.97 3.15 -2.56
C LEU A 158 -15.47 3.47 -3.98
N GLU A 159 -15.66 4.76 -4.32
CA GLU A 159 -16.14 5.18 -5.64
C GLU A 159 -15.18 4.77 -6.77
N LYS A 160 -13.88 4.91 -6.53
CA LYS A 160 -12.85 4.58 -7.51
C LYS A 160 -12.82 3.08 -7.85
N TYR A 161 -13.15 2.21 -6.88
CA TYR A 161 -12.98 0.75 -6.98
C TYR A 161 -14.27 -0.08 -6.95
N LYS A 162 -15.45 0.50 -6.67
CA LYS A 162 -16.74 -0.24 -6.48
C LYS A 162 -17.10 -1.20 -7.61
N LYS A 163 -16.58 -1.00 -8.82
CA LYS A 163 -16.90 -1.82 -9.99
C LYS A 163 -15.94 -2.99 -10.22
N CYS A 164 -14.82 -3.06 -9.51
CA CYS A 164 -13.75 -4.00 -9.86
C CYS A 164 -12.94 -4.56 -8.69
N ALA A 165 -13.18 -4.11 -7.47
CA ALA A 165 -12.51 -4.66 -6.32
C ALA A 165 -13.49 -5.40 -5.41
N LYS A 166 -12.98 -6.37 -4.64
CA LYS A 166 -13.64 -6.81 -3.42
C LYS A 166 -13.42 -5.73 -2.36
N ILE A 167 -14.48 -5.29 -1.70
CA ILE A 167 -14.41 -4.19 -0.73
C ILE A 167 -14.99 -4.68 0.60
N ILE A 168 -14.25 -4.46 1.67
CA ILE A 168 -14.68 -4.69 3.04
C ILE A 168 -14.62 -3.36 3.77
N LEU A 169 -15.77 -2.94 4.28
CA LEU A 169 -15.93 -1.73 5.09
C LEU A 169 -16.11 -2.14 6.54
N PHE A 170 -15.34 -1.53 7.42
CA PHE A 170 -15.44 -1.70 8.85
C PHE A 170 -16.07 -0.46 9.47
N ASP A 171 -16.99 -0.67 10.42
CA ASP A 171 -17.56 0.43 11.20
C ASP A 171 -16.56 0.90 12.25
N GLY A 172 -16.39 2.21 12.39
CA GLY A 172 -15.38 2.79 13.28
C GLY A 172 -13.95 2.71 12.69
N GLY A 173 -12.98 2.51 13.55
CA GLY A 173 -11.56 2.48 13.23
C GLY A 173 -10.95 3.88 13.11
N ASP A 174 -9.82 3.98 12.45
CA ASP A 174 -9.09 5.24 12.23
C ASP A 174 -8.12 5.10 11.05
N HIS A 175 -7.32 6.14 10.75
CA HIS A 175 -6.32 6.08 9.69
C HIS A 175 -5.26 4.98 9.91
N GLN A 176 -5.01 4.58 11.16
CA GLN A 176 -4.10 3.48 11.48
C GLN A 176 -4.68 2.11 11.12
N PHE A 177 -5.94 2.01 10.74
CA PHE A 177 -6.65 0.80 10.41
C PHE A 177 -6.68 -0.21 11.58
N GLN A 178 -7.66 -0.05 12.45
CA GLN A 178 -7.79 -0.86 13.68
C GLN A 178 -8.18 -2.32 13.41
N HIS A 179 -8.77 -2.61 12.25
CA HIS A 179 -9.32 -3.93 11.90
C HIS A 179 -8.32 -4.86 11.18
N LEU A 180 -6.99 -4.59 11.33
CA LEU A 180 -5.97 -5.41 10.65
C LEU A 180 -6.06 -6.89 11.04
N ASN A 181 -6.18 -7.19 12.33
CA ASN A 181 -6.23 -8.58 12.82
C ASN A 181 -7.46 -9.32 12.30
N GLU A 182 -8.59 -8.64 12.23
CA GLU A 182 -9.85 -9.18 11.67
C GLU A 182 -9.73 -9.44 10.17
N SER A 183 -8.90 -8.66 9.49
CA SER A 183 -8.70 -8.76 8.04
C SER A 183 -7.71 -9.87 7.63
N ILE A 184 -6.89 -10.40 8.53
CA ILE A 184 -5.88 -11.41 8.19
C ILE A 184 -6.47 -12.65 7.50
N PRO A 185 -7.57 -13.27 7.98
CA PRO A 185 -8.16 -14.42 7.29
C PRO A 185 -8.58 -14.10 5.85
N GLU A 186 -9.14 -12.91 5.63
CA GLU A 186 -9.56 -12.47 4.31
C GLU A 186 -8.37 -12.18 3.38
N ILE A 187 -7.30 -11.58 3.89
CA ILE A 187 -6.05 -11.37 3.16
C ILE A 187 -5.48 -12.72 2.71
N ILE A 188 -5.43 -13.72 3.60
CA ILE A 188 -4.94 -15.07 3.29
C ILE A 188 -5.84 -15.75 2.25
N TYR A 189 -7.17 -15.66 2.40
CA TYR A 189 -8.11 -16.20 1.43
C TYR A 189 -7.91 -15.56 0.04
N PHE A 190 -7.81 -14.23 -0.01
CA PHE A 190 -7.59 -13.49 -1.24
C PHE A 190 -6.22 -13.81 -1.88
N TYR A 191 -5.20 -14.05 -1.08
CA TYR A 191 -3.88 -14.48 -1.57
C TYR A 191 -3.96 -15.82 -2.32
N ASN A 192 -4.72 -16.79 -1.77
CA ASN A 192 -4.80 -18.15 -2.29
C ASN A 192 -5.86 -18.33 -3.40
N SER A 193 -6.80 -17.38 -3.56
CA SER A 193 -7.81 -17.42 -4.63
C SER A 193 -7.21 -17.08 -5.99
#